data_638929abc0aa6fbd9d79e4af7ef04cac
#
_entry.id   638929abc0aa6fbd9d79e4af7ef04cac
#
_cell.length_a   1.000
_cell.length_b   1.000
_cell.length_c   1.000
_cell.angle_alpha   90.00
_cell.angle_beta   90.00
_cell.angle_gamma   90.00
#
_symmetry.space_group_name_H-M   'P 1'
#
loop_
_entity.id
_entity.type
_entity.pdbx_description
1 polymer ?
#
loop_
_entity_poly.entity_id
_entity_poly.type
_entity_poly.pdbx_seq_one_letter_code
_entity_poly.pdbx_strand_id
1 'polypeptide(L)'
;LLSMFNERYTPLYLKKAERVSRNRLFVLFSAPNQLPELNILSPANHADDWHVMERREGNDSIVYWLTDSVLLKADSINVDMRYMKMDSLENVVAVNDTIVFQVRRTNAEIKAEREAQKEREDIEKEREKLIKRREKLVASGKDVTEIDLDIKALAQRERAQREVLQLTPKKTDQLDVTDTIQFALNAPIANITQSAIRLERMQKDSTWMRVKAEMRLINELNPLNYMIQANLKPEEQYRLHFDSAAVCNVYGVANDSVTYKFKVKSLDEYGYVILHVNSGDSAFVELLDANENVIRHERVTDGTVRFENLIPAEYYARLVIDTNGNDRWDAGNYAEHRQPEEVYYYPYADKLRVRKSWGREETWDIYATPLNHQKPDRIRKNKPERRRDSLERRETKNADDEEDEFGSNAFGRNTYSGNKYRDYQNGAR
;
A
#
# COMPACT_ATOMS: atom_id res chain seq x y z
N LEU A 1 24.14 -22.40 27.49
CA LEU A 1 22.82 -23.01 27.23
C LEU A 1 22.66 -23.16 25.72
N LEU A 2 22.76 -24.39 25.22
CA LEU A 2 22.42 -24.72 23.84
C LEU A 2 20.90 -24.82 23.76
N SER A 3 20.27 -23.87 23.13
CA SER A 3 18.85 -23.96 22.77
C SER A 3 18.74 -24.77 21.48
N MET A 4 18.36 -26.03 21.59
CA MET A 4 17.91 -26.79 20.44
C MET A 4 16.50 -26.30 20.09
N PHE A 5 16.33 -25.69 18.94
CA PHE A 5 15.01 -25.43 18.37
C PHE A 5 14.84 -26.31 17.13
N ASN A 6 13.70 -26.93 17.03
CA ASN A 6 13.31 -27.56 15.78
C ASN A 6 13.09 -26.46 14.74
N GLU A 7 13.88 -26.47 13.69
CA GLU A 7 13.60 -25.67 12.52
C GLU A 7 12.26 -26.15 11.97
N ARG A 8 11.21 -25.37 12.17
CA ARG A 8 9.90 -25.68 11.62
C ARG A 8 9.95 -25.27 10.15
N TYR A 9 10.17 -26.24 9.29
CA TYR A 9 9.97 -26.02 7.86
C TYR A 9 8.55 -25.55 7.63
N THR A 10 8.40 -24.40 6.97
CA THR A 10 7.09 -23.95 6.54
C THR A 10 6.71 -24.80 5.33
N PRO A 11 5.72 -25.68 5.43
CA PRO A 11 5.38 -26.58 4.31
C PRO A 11 4.95 -25.74 3.11
N LEU A 12 5.57 -26.00 1.95
CA LEU A 12 5.30 -25.32 0.70
C LEU A 12 4.17 -26.04 -0.06
N TYR A 13 3.02 -25.41 -0.21
CA TYR A 13 1.87 -25.94 -0.96
C TYR A 13 1.01 -24.82 -1.54
N LEU A 14 0.21 -25.16 -2.53
CA LEU A 14 -0.81 -24.26 -3.07
C LEU A 14 -1.94 -24.12 -2.07
N LYS A 15 -2.08 -22.93 -1.49
CA LYS A 15 -3.11 -22.61 -0.49
C LYS A 15 -4.44 -22.25 -1.13
N LYS A 16 -4.39 -21.51 -2.26
CA LYS A 16 -5.59 -21.02 -2.93
C LYS A 16 -5.30 -20.76 -4.40
N ALA A 17 -6.22 -21.17 -5.26
CA ALA A 17 -6.26 -20.77 -6.66
C ALA A 17 -7.72 -20.52 -7.02
N GLU A 18 -8.08 -19.28 -7.34
CA GLU A 18 -9.46 -18.91 -7.63
C GLU A 18 -9.57 -17.75 -8.61
N ARG A 19 -10.70 -17.64 -9.27
CA ARG A 19 -11.06 -16.48 -10.08
C ARG A 19 -11.87 -15.51 -9.23
N VAL A 20 -11.19 -14.47 -8.74
CA VAL A 20 -11.78 -13.48 -7.81
C VAL A 20 -12.81 -12.59 -8.52
N SER A 21 -12.58 -12.30 -9.79
CA SER A 21 -13.48 -11.53 -10.65
C SER A 21 -13.32 -11.98 -12.10
N ARG A 22 -14.15 -11.47 -13.02
CA ARG A 22 -14.02 -11.83 -14.44
C ARG A 22 -12.61 -11.60 -15.01
N ASN A 23 -11.95 -10.58 -14.51
CA ASN A 23 -10.66 -10.11 -15.02
C ASN A 23 -9.45 -10.48 -14.15
N ARG A 24 -9.63 -11.27 -13.05
CA ARG A 24 -8.53 -11.59 -12.13
C ARG A 24 -8.51 -13.05 -11.72
N LEU A 25 -7.37 -13.70 -11.93
CA LEU A 25 -7.04 -14.98 -11.30
C LEU A 25 -6.11 -14.72 -10.13
N PHE A 26 -6.35 -15.39 -9.03
CA PHE A 26 -5.56 -15.27 -7.81
C PHE A 26 -4.95 -16.61 -7.44
N VAL A 27 -3.64 -16.62 -7.19
CA VAL A 27 -2.87 -17.78 -6.73
C VAL A 27 -2.13 -17.41 -5.44
N LEU A 28 -2.27 -18.23 -4.41
CA LEU A 28 -1.65 -18.04 -3.11
C LEU A 28 -0.96 -19.33 -2.68
N PHE A 29 0.33 -19.24 -2.36
CA PHE A 29 1.11 -20.30 -1.74
C PHE A 29 1.24 -20.08 -0.24
N SER A 30 1.60 -21.11 0.50
CA SER A 30 1.82 -21.06 1.95
C SER A 30 3.13 -20.38 2.35
N ALA A 31 4.12 -20.37 1.44
CA ALA A 31 5.46 -19.82 1.63
C ALA A 31 5.98 -19.27 0.29
N PRO A 32 7.08 -18.52 0.28
CA PRO A 32 7.74 -18.08 -0.94
C PRO A 32 8.00 -19.24 -1.91
N ASN A 33 7.72 -19.01 -3.20
CA ASN A 33 7.79 -20.04 -4.24
C ASN A 33 8.51 -19.54 -5.49
N GLN A 34 8.89 -20.46 -6.36
CA GLN A 34 9.23 -20.13 -7.74
C GLN A 34 7.97 -19.66 -8.47
N LEU A 35 8.15 -18.83 -9.50
CA LEU A 35 7.03 -18.38 -10.31
C LEU A 35 6.37 -19.59 -10.99
N PRO A 36 5.06 -19.82 -10.79
CA PRO A 36 4.36 -20.92 -11.42
C PRO A 36 4.21 -20.69 -12.93
N GLU A 37 4.34 -21.75 -13.71
CA GLU A 37 4.05 -21.75 -15.14
C GLU A 37 2.58 -22.09 -15.34
N LEU A 38 1.86 -21.24 -16.07
CA LEU A 38 0.44 -21.42 -16.37
C LEU A 38 0.26 -21.67 -17.87
N ASN A 39 -0.32 -22.83 -18.22
CA ASN A 39 -0.71 -23.14 -19.58
C ASN A 39 -2.25 -23.25 -19.65
N ILE A 40 -2.88 -22.38 -20.44
CA ILE A 40 -4.34 -22.38 -20.59
C ILE A 40 -4.76 -23.48 -21.53
N LEU A 41 -5.51 -24.45 -20.99
CA LEU A 41 -6.05 -25.58 -21.75
C LEU A 41 -7.39 -25.22 -22.44
N SER A 42 -8.21 -24.38 -21.82
CA SER A 42 -9.50 -23.95 -22.33
C SER A 42 -9.87 -22.57 -21.77
N PRO A 43 -10.37 -21.66 -22.61
CA PRO A 43 -10.53 -21.75 -24.08
C PRO A 43 -9.20 -21.72 -24.86
N ALA A 44 -9.12 -22.42 -25.98
CA ALA A 44 -7.87 -22.63 -26.74
C ALA A 44 -7.43 -21.42 -27.56
N ASN A 45 -8.34 -20.54 -27.96
CA ASN A 45 -8.05 -19.40 -28.83
C ASN A 45 -7.82 -18.12 -28.00
N HIS A 46 -6.76 -18.07 -27.23
CA HIS A 46 -6.32 -16.90 -26.47
C HIS A 46 -5.01 -16.35 -27.03
N ALA A 47 -4.70 -15.08 -26.75
CA ALA A 47 -3.44 -14.46 -27.09
C ALA A 47 -2.31 -14.92 -26.14
N ASP A 48 -1.06 -14.87 -26.62
CA ASP A 48 0.10 -15.24 -25.80
C ASP A 48 0.32 -14.26 -24.63
N ASP A 49 -0.02 -12.96 -24.83
CA ASP A 49 0.03 -11.88 -23.86
C ASP A 49 -1.29 -11.71 -23.07
N TRP A 50 -1.90 -12.82 -22.69
CA TRP A 50 -3.23 -12.88 -22.11
C TRP A 50 -3.37 -12.22 -20.73
N HIS A 51 -2.28 -11.79 -20.07
CA HIS A 51 -2.33 -11.23 -18.71
C HIS A 51 -1.25 -10.19 -18.42
N VAL A 52 -1.53 -9.35 -17.41
CA VAL A 52 -0.56 -8.56 -16.65
C VAL A 52 -0.45 -9.15 -15.26
N MET A 53 0.77 -9.34 -14.76
CA MET A 53 1.01 -9.99 -13.48
C MET A 53 1.27 -8.97 -12.38
N GLU A 54 0.59 -9.15 -11.24
CA GLU A 54 0.85 -8.50 -9.98
C GLU A 54 1.31 -9.55 -8.98
N ARG A 55 2.46 -9.36 -8.33
CA ARG A 55 3.02 -10.36 -7.42
C ARG A 55 3.82 -9.74 -6.29
N ARG A 56 3.99 -10.49 -5.22
CA ARG A 56 4.97 -10.18 -4.19
C ARG A 56 6.36 -10.67 -4.56
N GLU A 57 7.40 -10.13 -3.93
CA GLU A 57 8.81 -10.49 -4.17
C GLU A 57 9.07 -12.00 -4.02
N GLY A 58 8.42 -12.65 -3.04
CA GLY A 58 8.53 -14.09 -2.83
C GLY A 58 7.62 -14.97 -3.70
N ASN A 59 6.84 -14.43 -4.62
CA ASN A 59 5.83 -15.11 -5.44
C ASN A 59 4.84 -15.99 -4.65
N ASP A 60 4.68 -15.72 -3.36
CA ASP A 60 3.71 -16.40 -2.51
C ASP A 60 2.27 -15.97 -2.80
N SER A 61 2.10 -14.77 -3.35
CA SER A 61 0.81 -14.19 -3.71
C SER A 61 0.89 -13.55 -5.09
N ILE A 62 0.10 -14.06 -6.03
CA ILE A 62 0.13 -13.65 -7.44
C ILE A 62 -1.30 -13.38 -7.91
N VAL A 63 -1.49 -12.24 -8.59
CA VAL A 63 -2.73 -11.91 -9.30
C VAL A 63 -2.42 -11.79 -10.79
N TYR A 64 -3.13 -12.54 -11.61
CA TYR A 64 -3.09 -12.42 -13.06
C TYR A 64 -4.28 -11.59 -13.52
N TRP A 65 -4.01 -10.41 -14.06
CA TRP A 65 -4.99 -9.51 -14.66
C TRP A 65 -5.19 -9.92 -16.11
N LEU A 66 -6.33 -10.53 -16.42
CA LEU A 66 -6.64 -11.00 -17.76
C LEU A 66 -6.82 -9.82 -18.71
N THR A 67 -6.11 -9.85 -19.84
CA THR A 67 -6.19 -8.84 -20.91
C THR A 67 -6.90 -9.36 -22.14
N ASP A 68 -6.88 -10.69 -22.35
CA ASP A 68 -7.48 -11.34 -23.50
C ASP A 68 -9.03 -11.35 -23.43
N SER A 69 -9.65 -10.95 -24.52
CA SER A 69 -11.11 -10.80 -24.61
C SER A 69 -11.88 -12.15 -24.57
N VAL A 70 -11.25 -13.25 -25.02
CA VAL A 70 -11.83 -14.59 -25.00
C VAL A 70 -11.87 -15.10 -23.56
N LEU A 71 -10.78 -14.91 -22.82
CA LEU A 71 -10.69 -15.31 -21.41
C LEU A 71 -11.61 -14.47 -20.51
N LEU A 72 -11.76 -13.18 -20.82
CA LEU A 72 -12.68 -12.29 -20.08
C LEU A 72 -14.15 -12.72 -20.23
N LYS A 73 -14.54 -13.22 -21.40
CA LYS A 73 -15.91 -13.67 -21.68
C LYS A 73 -16.21 -15.07 -21.16
N ALA A 74 -15.20 -15.92 -21.02
CA ALA A 74 -15.36 -17.29 -20.54
C ALA A 74 -15.83 -17.34 -19.10
N ASP A 75 -16.79 -18.20 -18.75
CA ASP A 75 -17.25 -18.40 -17.38
C ASP A 75 -16.29 -19.27 -16.57
N SER A 76 -15.56 -20.18 -17.24
CA SER A 76 -14.51 -21.01 -16.66
C SER A 76 -13.26 -21.00 -17.53
N ILE A 77 -12.10 -21.09 -16.89
CA ILE A 77 -10.79 -21.20 -17.54
C ILE A 77 -10.09 -22.41 -16.92
N ASN A 78 -9.72 -23.39 -17.77
CA ASN A 78 -8.96 -24.55 -17.33
C ASN A 78 -7.46 -24.28 -17.59
N VAL A 79 -6.66 -24.40 -16.55
CA VAL A 79 -5.24 -24.10 -16.59
C VAL A 79 -4.46 -25.31 -16.07
N ASP A 80 -3.46 -25.74 -16.82
CA ASP A 80 -2.42 -26.62 -16.32
C ASP A 80 -1.35 -25.74 -15.67
N MET A 81 -1.17 -25.91 -14.35
CA MET A 81 -0.26 -25.10 -13.55
C MET A 81 0.86 -25.96 -13.00
N ARG A 82 2.09 -25.61 -13.39
CA ARG A 82 3.31 -26.21 -12.86
C ARG A 82 3.90 -25.31 -11.77
N TYR A 83 4.08 -25.87 -10.57
CA TYR A 83 4.60 -25.13 -9.42
C TYR A 83 5.39 -26.05 -8.48
N MET A 84 6.16 -25.45 -7.56
CA MET A 84 6.91 -26.20 -6.56
C MET A 84 6.05 -26.48 -5.33
N LYS A 85 6.10 -27.72 -4.84
CA LYS A 85 5.39 -28.17 -3.64
C LYS A 85 6.33 -29.05 -2.79
N MET A 86 6.17 -29.01 -1.49
CA MET A 86 6.86 -29.91 -0.57
C MET A 86 6.11 -31.24 -0.51
N ASP A 87 6.84 -32.34 -0.68
CA ASP A 87 6.31 -33.69 -0.54
C ASP A 87 6.28 -34.16 0.93
N SER A 88 5.83 -35.37 1.21
CA SER A 88 5.78 -35.96 2.55
C SER A 88 7.15 -36.27 3.14
N LEU A 89 8.21 -36.24 2.35
CA LEU A 89 9.59 -36.42 2.75
C LEU A 89 10.36 -35.09 2.91
N GLU A 90 9.60 -33.95 2.92
CA GLU A 90 10.14 -32.59 3.02
C GLU A 90 11.00 -32.16 1.82
N ASN A 91 10.94 -32.85 0.67
CA ASN A 91 11.61 -32.43 -0.55
C ASN A 91 10.71 -31.47 -1.34
N VAL A 92 11.33 -30.45 -1.91
CA VAL A 92 10.63 -29.52 -2.82
C VAL A 92 10.65 -30.11 -4.23
N VAL A 93 9.48 -30.48 -4.74
CA VAL A 93 9.30 -31.11 -6.04
C VAL A 93 8.37 -30.29 -6.94
N ALA A 94 8.60 -30.35 -8.25
CA ALA A 94 7.69 -29.74 -9.22
C ALA A 94 6.47 -30.66 -9.43
N VAL A 95 5.27 -30.06 -9.37
CA VAL A 95 4.00 -30.75 -9.63
C VAL A 95 3.24 -30.01 -10.72
N ASN A 96 2.43 -30.75 -11.48
CA ASN A 96 1.50 -30.21 -12.45
C ASN A 96 0.08 -30.53 -11.99
N ASP A 97 -0.73 -29.51 -11.81
CA ASP A 97 -2.14 -29.63 -11.41
C ASP A 97 -3.03 -28.90 -12.41
N THR A 98 -4.10 -29.56 -12.84
CA THR A 98 -5.12 -28.91 -13.65
C THR A 98 -6.13 -28.20 -12.75
N ILE A 99 -6.20 -26.87 -12.86
CA ILE A 99 -7.03 -26.01 -12.05
C ILE A 99 -8.12 -25.38 -12.89
N VAL A 100 -9.34 -25.42 -12.38
CA VAL A 100 -10.49 -24.78 -13.01
C VAL A 100 -10.79 -23.46 -12.30
N PHE A 101 -10.53 -22.36 -12.98
CA PHE A 101 -10.87 -21.01 -12.51
C PHE A 101 -12.27 -20.61 -12.96
N GLN A 102 -13.23 -20.70 -12.06
CA GLN A 102 -14.64 -20.40 -12.35
C GLN A 102 -15.06 -19.09 -11.67
N VAL A 103 -15.79 -18.25 -12.39
CA VAL A 103 -16.35 -17.01 -11.82
C VAL A 103 -17.46 -17.38 -10.84
N ARG A 104 -17.26 -17.07 -9.56
CA ARG A 104 -18.31 -17.18 -8.55
C ARG A 104 -19.07 -15.86 -8.50
N ARG A 105 -20.32 -15.83 -8.97
CA ARG A 105 -21.19 -14.66 -8.90
C ARG A 105 -22.30 -14.92 -7.90
N THR A 106 -22.57 -13.91 -7.10
CA THR A 106 -23.78 -13.90 -6.28
C THR A 106 -24.99 -13.53 -7.12
N ASN A 107 -26.17 -13.99 -6.73
CA ASN A 107 -27.41 -13.62 -7.41
C ASN A 107 -27.66 -12.10 -7.41
N ALA A 108 -27.16 -11.39 -6.39
CA ALA A 108 -27.23 -9.94 -6.30
C ALA A 108 -26.37 -9.26 -7.38
N GLU A 109 -25.14 -9.73 -7.61
CA GLU A 109 -24.24 -9.20 -8.66
C GLU A 109 -24.81 -9.45 -10.07
N ILE A 110 -25.37 -10.66 -10.32
CA ILE A 110 -26.02 -10.97 -11.60
C ILE A 110 -27.22 -10.05 -11.85
N LYS A 111 -28.00 -9.76 -10.82
CA LYS A 111 -29.14 -8.87 -10.91
C LYS A 111 -28.70 -7.43 -11.17
N ALA A 112 -27.72 -6.92 -10.44
CA ALA A 112 -27.17 -5.58 -10.61
C ALA A 112 -26.57 -5.38 -12.01
N GLU A 113 -25.83 -6.36 -12.53
CA GLU A 113 -25.26 -6.32 -13.88
C GLU A 113 -26.36 -6.27 -14.97
N ARG A 114 -27.42 -7.06 -14.81
CA ARG A 114 -28.58 -7.04 -15.74
C ARG A 114 -29.34 -5.71 -15.70
N GLU A 115 -29.52 -5.15 -14.51
CA GLU A 115 -30.17 -3.84 -14.35
C GLU A 115 -29.33 -2.72 -14.98
N ALA A 116 -28.01 -2.71 -14.74
CA ALA A 116 -27.10 -1.75 -15.36
C ALA A 116 -27.05 -1.88 -16.88
N GLN A 117 -27.06 -3.11 -17.41
CA GLN A 117 -27.08 -3.34 -18.85
C GLN A 117 -28.39 -2.84 -19.47
N LYS A 118 -29.52 -3.14 -18.84
CA LYS A 118 -30.83 -2.69 -19.29
C LYS A 118 -30.93 -1.15 -19.32
N GLU A 119 -30.42 -0.51 -18.28
CA GLU A 119 -30.40 0.95 -18.20
C GLU A 119 -29.54 1.58 -19.31
N ARG A 120 -28.37 0.99 -19.64
CA ARG A 120 -27.54 1.41 -20.77
C ARG A 120 -28.27 1.28 -22.10
N GLU A 121 -28.96 0.16 -22.35
CA GLU A 121 -29.76 -0.05 -23.56
C GLU A 121 -30.93 0.94 -23.67
N ASP A 122 -31.57 1.26 -22.55
CA ASP A 122 -32.67 2.23 -22.52
C ASP A 122 -32.18 3.65 -22.80
N ILE A 123 -31.03 4.05 -22.25
CA ILE A 123 -30.36 5.34 -22.57
C ILE A 123 -30.01 5.42 -24.05
N GLU A 124 -29.44 4.37 -24.63
CA GLU A 124 -29.09 4.33 -26.06
C GLU A 124 -30.32 4.47 -26.96
N LYS A 125 -31.41 3.77 -26.66
CA LYS A 125 -32.68 3.88 -27.37
C LYS A 125 -33.30 5.27 -27.23
N GLU A 126 -33.20 5.90 -26.08
CA GLU A 126 -33.69 7.26 -25.86
C GLU A 126 -32.86 8.28 -26.68
N ARG A 127 -31.53 8.11 -26.68
CA ARG A 127 -30.62 8.92 -27.48
C ARG A 127 -30.95 8.85 -28.99
N GLU A 128 -31.16 7.65 -29.53
CA GLU A 128 -31.53 7.49 -30.93
C GLU A 128 -32.86 8.17 -31.27
N LYS A 129 -33.85 8.08 -30.37
CA LYS A 129 -35.14 8.75 -30.54
C LYS A 129 -34.99 10.26 -30.57
N LEU A 130 -34.21 10.84 -29.67
CA LEU A 130 -33.95 12.26 -29.60
C LEU A 130 -33.18 12.77 -30.84
N ILE A 131 -32.18 12.03 -31.33
CA ILE A 131 -31.45 12.35 -32.55
C ILE A 131 -32.40 12.36 -33.77
N LYS A 132 -33.20 11.30 -33.96
CA LYS A 132 -34.18 11.22 -35.05
C LYS A 132 -35.23 12.34 -34.98
N ARG A 133 -35.65 12.74 -33.77
CA ARG A 133 -36.58 13.88 -33.57
C ARG A 133 -35.91 15.20 -33.90
N ARG A 134 -34.67 15.39 -33.49
CA ARG A 134 -33.85 16.56 -33.82
C ARG A 134 -33.71 16.74 -35.35
N GLU A 135 -33.35 15.68 -36.06
CA GLU A 135 -33.21 15.68 -37.53
C GLU A 135 -34.52 16.09 -38.23
N LYS A 136 -35.67 15.58 -37.76
CA LYS A 136 -36.98 15.94 -38.30
C LYS A 136 -37.34 17.42 -38.10
N LEU A 137 -36.97 17.98 -36.92
CA LEU A 137 -37.22 19.40 -36.62
C LEU A 137 -36.31 20.30 -37.42
N VAL A 138 -35.02 19.95 -37.57
CA VAL A 138 -34.09 20.68 -38.46
C VAL A 138 -34.60 20.67 -39.89
N ALA A 139 -35.04 19.54 -40.42
CA ALA A 139 -35.60 19.44 -41.77
C ALA A 139 -36.88 20.28 -41.98
N SER A 140 -37.65 20.51 -40.87
CA SER A 140 -38.87 21.34 -40.92
C SER A 140 -38.65 22.82 -40.55
N GLY A 141 -37.39 23.25 -40.30
CA GLY A 141 -37.04 24.63 -39.95
C GLY A 141 -37.57 25.06 -38.55
N LYS A 142 -37.87 24.14 -37.67
CA LYS A 142 -38.37 24.43 -36.32
C LYS A 142 -37.22 24.51 -35.28
N ASP A 143 -37.48 25.20 -34.18
CA ASP A 143 -36.53 25.34 -33.07
C ASP A 143 -36.19 23.99 -32.48
N VAL A 144 -34.89 23.77 -32.27
CA VAL A 144 -34.30 22.52 -31.72
C VAL A 144 -33.70 22.72 -30.32
N THR A 145 -33.83 23.91 -29.73
CA THR A 145 -33.18 24.28 -28.48
C THR A 145 -33.55 23.35 -27.33
N GLU A 146 -34.81 22.97 -27.23
CA GLU A 146 -35.32 22.08 -26.17
C GLU A 146 -34.73 20.66 -26.32
N ILE A 147 -34.69 20.12 -27.52
CA ILE A 147 -34.12 18.78 -27.78
C ILE A 147 -32.61 18.77 -27.60
N ASP A 148 -31.92 19.84 -27.92
CA ASP A 148 -30.49 19.96 -27.65
C ASP A 148 -30.18 19.98 -26.14
N LEU A 149 -31.08 20.53 -25.31
CA LEU A 149 -31.00 20.44 -23.86
C LEU A 149 -31.25 19.01 -23.36
N ASP A 150 -32.26 18.31 -23.92
CA ASP A 150 -32.54 16.91 -23.58
C ASP A 150 -31.37 15.98 -23.94
N ILE A 151 -30.78 16.16 -25.11
CA ILE A 151 -29.59 15.42 -25.56
C ILE A 151 -28.40 15.69 -24.61
N LYS A 152 -28.20 16.94 -24.19
CA LYS A 152 -27.15 17.28 -23.22
C LYS A 152 -27.40 16.63 -21.85
N ALA A 153 -28.65 16.64 -21.36
CA ALA A 153 -29.03 15.99 -20.11
C ALA A 153 -28.81 14.47 -20.16
N LEU A 154 -29.18 13.85 -21.31
CA LEU A 154 -28.93 12.43 -21.51
C LEU A 154 -27.44 12.10 -21.60
N ALA A 155 -26.64 12.92 -22.28
CA ALA A 155 -25.19 12.78 -22.34
C ALA A 155 -24.52 12.93 -20.95
N GLN A 156 -25.09 13.75 -20.06
CA GLN A 156 -24.62 13.83 -18.66
C GLN A 156 -24.96 12.55 -17.87
N ARG A 157 -26.15 11.95 -18.07
CA ARG A 157 -26.53 10.67 -17.50
C ARG A 157 -25.61 9.54 -17.98
N GLU A 158 -25.37 9.49 -19.30
CA GLU A 158 -24.47 8.51 -19.93
C GLU A 158 -23.03 8.63 -19.36
N ARG A 159 -22.54 9.87 -19.17
CA ARG A 159 -21.24 10.12 -18.52
C ARG A 159 -21.20 9.65 -17.07
N ALA A 160 -22.28 9.87 -16.30
CA ALA A 160 -22.35 9.44 -14.90
C ALA A 160 -22.34 7.91 -14.75
N GLN A 161 -22.78 7.17 -15.78
CA GLN A 161 -22.79 5.70 -15.79
C GLN A 161 -21.56 5.09 -16.48
N ARG A 162 -20.77 5.93 -17.17
CA ARG A 162 -19.54 5.45 -17.81
C ARG A 162 -18.54 5.05 -16.75
N GLU A 163 -17.98 3.87 -16.92
CA GLU A 163 -16.84 3.45 -16.12
C GLU A 163 -15.64 4.37 -16.44
N VAL A 164 -15.11 5.01 -15.40
CA VAL A 164 -14.00 5.96 -15.51
C VAL A 164 -12.84 5.45 -14.66
N LEU A 165 -11.63 5.53 -15.22
CA LEU A 165 -10.42 5.23 -14.47
C LEU A 165 -10.19 6.30 -13.40
N GLN A 166 -10.31 5.91 -12.14
CA GLN A 166 -10.07 6.81 -11.02
C GLN A 166 -8.59 6.91 -10.70
N LEU A 167 -8.06 8.11 -10.79
CA LEU A 167 -6.68 8.44 -10.40
C LEU A 167 -6.70 9.06 -9.00
N THR A 168 -6.65 8.25 -7.96
CA THR A 168 -6.68 8.75 -6.57
C THR A 168 -5.27 8.82 -6.00
N PRO A 169 -4.74 10.02 -5.68
CA PRO A 169 -3.44 10.15 -5.05
C PRO A 169 -3.48 9.61 -3.60
N LYS A 170 -2.41 8.98 -3.16
CA LYS A 170 -2.30 8.48 -1.78
C LYS A 170 -2.32 9.59 -0.72
N LYS A 171 -1.80 10.78 -1.06
CA LYS A 171 -1.84 11.99 -0.24
C LYS A 171 -2.43 13.13 -1.07
N THR A 172 -3.37 13.90 -0.52
CA THR A 172 -4.14 14.90 -1.27
C THR A 172 -3.79 16.35 -0.94
N ASP A 173 -3.45 16.66 0.33
CA ASP A 173 -3.35 18.05 0.77
C ASP A 173 -1.91 18.52 1.02
N GLN A 174 -1.16 17.73 1.78
CA GLN A 174 0.22 18.07 2.15
C GLN A 174 1.15 16.89 1.83
N LEU A 175 2.26 17.22 1.16
CA LEU A 175 3.35 16.30 0.90
C LEU A 175 4.52 16.62 1.80
N ASP A 176 5.18 15.59 2.31
CA ASP A 176 6.47 15.73 2.95
C ASP A 176 7.55 16.01 1.91
N VAL A 177 8.65 16.68 2.31
CA VAL A 177 9.75 17.04 1.38
C VAL A 177 10.35 15.82 0.68
N THR A 178 10.31 14.67 1.34
CA THR A 178 10.80 13.40 0.81
C THR A 178 9.76 12.59 0.05
N ASP A 179 8.49 13.04 0.05
CA ASP A 179 7.41 12.34 -0.63
C ASP A 179 7.48 12.52 -2.15
N THR A 180 6.97 11.52 -2.82
CA THR A 180 6.59 11.58 -4.23
C THR A 180 5.06 11.51 -4.34
N ILE A 181 4.51 12.10 -5.38
CA ILE A 181 3.07 12.00 -5.65
C ILE A 181 2.78 10.61 -6.16
N GLN A 182 2.14 9.77 -5.33
CA GLN A 182 1.85 8.38 -5.65
C GLN A 182 0.37 8.14 -5.90
N PHE A 183 0.09 7.25 -6.86
CA PHE A 183 -1.25 6.79 -7.21
C PHE A 183 -1.35 5.29 -7.05
N ALA A 184 -2.48 4.83 -6.49
CA ALA A 184 -2.88 3.43 -6.51
C ALA A 184 -4.09 3.30 -7.43
N LEU A 185 -3.99 2.43 -8.43
CA LEU A 185 -5.01 2.23 -9.45
C LEU A 185 -5.78 0.93 -9.18
N ASN A 186 -6.98 0.85 -9.72
CA ASN A 186 -7.84 -0.32 -9.62
C ASN A 186 -7.62 -1.34 -10.73
N ALA A 187 -6.82 -1.00 -11.76
CA ALA A 187 -6.44 -1.89 -12.85
C ALA A 187 -5.09 -1.46 -13.46
N PRO A 188 -4.33 -2.39 -14.06
CA PRO A 188 -3.07 -2.07 -14.74
C PRO A 188 -3.27 -1.10 -15.90
N ILE A 189 -2.28 -0.25 -16.14
CA ILE A 189 -2.29 0.72 -17.23
C ILE A 189 -1.77 0.07 -18.52
N ALA A 190 -2.45 0.35 -19.62
CA ALA A 190 -1.98 0.02 -20.98
C ALA A 190 -1.20 1.18 -21.60
N ASN A 191 -1.65 2.42 -21.41
CA ASN A 191 -1.02 3.58 -22.02
C ASN A 191 -1.08 4.82 -21.13
N ILE A 192 0.02 5.61 -21.16
CA ILE A 192 0.16 6.91 -20.49
C ILE A 192 0.58 7.95 -21.51
N THR A 193 -0.24 8.95 -21.73
CA THR A 193 0.08 10.11 -22.57
C THR A 193 0.73 11.20 -21.71
N GLN A 194 2.05 11.17 -21.60
CA GLN A 194 2.83 12.07 -20.71
C GLN A 194 2.57 13.57 -21.01
N SER A 195 2.32 13.96 -22.26
CA SER A 195 2.03 15.34 -22.64
C SER A 195 0.70 15.86 -22.07
N ALA A 196 -0.24 14.96 -21.80
CA ALA A 196 -1.55 15.23 -21.21
C ALA A 196 -1.52 15.30 -19.66
N ILE A 197 -0.35 15.09 -19.05
CA ILE A 197 -0.10 15.24 -17.62
C ILE A 197 0.68 16.51 -17.39
N ARG A 198 0.13 17.43 -16.60
CA ARG A 198 0.73 18.74 -16.34
C ARG A 198 0.89 18.97 -14.85
N LEU A 199 2.12 19.13 -14.42
CA LEU A 199 2.45 19.58 -13.07
C LEU A 199 2.85 21.05 -13.15
N GLU A 200 2.23 21.88 -12.34
CA GLU A 200 2.47 23.31 -12.29
C GLU A 200 2.71 23.75 -10.86
N ARG A 201 3.61 24.71 -10.68
CA ARG A 201 3.97 25.31 -9.42
C ARG A 201 3.47 26.74 -9.38
N MET A 202 2.88 27.16 -8.26
CA MET A 202 2.47 28.52 -8.03
C MET A 202 3.70 29.42 -7.78
N GLN A 203 3.80 30.52 -8.49
CA GLN A 203 4.82 31.54 -8.29
C GLN A 203 4.36 32.59 -7.27
N LYS A 204 5.26 33.47 -6.87
CA LYS A 204 4.99 34.54 -5.90
C LYS A 204 3.95 35.56 -6.40
N ASP A 205 3.86 35.72 -7.71
CA ASP A 205 2.88 36.57 -8.41
C ASP A 205 1.52 35.87 -8.65
N SER A 206 1.31 34.71 -8.02
CA SER A 206 0.12 33.85 -8.17
C SER A 206 -0.07 33.26 -9.58
N THR A 207 0.93 33.33 -10.44
CA THR A 207 0.90 32.66 -11.74
C THR A 207 1.36 31.20 -11.61
N TRP A 208 0.95 30.36 -12.56
CA TRP A 208 1.32 28.96 -12.58
C TRP A 208 2.41 28.69 -13.62
N MET A 209 3.50 28.09 -13.18
CA MET A 209 4.62 27.72 -14.04
C MET A 209 4.70 26.20 -14.18
N ARG A 210 4.81 25.72 -15.42
CA ARG A 210 4.95 24.28 -15.70
C ARG A 210 6.28 23.74 -15.13
N VAL A 211 6.21 22.60 -14.46
CA VAL A 211 7.35 21.85 -13.93
C VAL A 211 7.48 20.55 -14.71
N LYS A 212 8.70 20.11 -14.99
CA LYS A 212 8.92 18.79 -15.60
C LYS A 212 8.43 17.71 -14.67
N ALA A 213 7.55 16.88 -15.17
CA ALA A 213 6.99 15.75 -14.42
C ALA A 213 6.76 14.59 -15.36
N GLU A 214 6.93 13.38 -14.87
CA GLU A 214 6.72 12.15 -15.62
C GLU A 214 6.06 11.11 -14.73
N MET A 215 5.00 10.49 -15.23
CA MET A 215 4.33 9.39 -14.52
C MET A 215 5.05 8.09 -14.82
N ARG A 216 5.50 7.39 -13.77
CA ARG A 216 6.23 6.14 -13.87
C ARG A 216 5.69 5.09 -12.92
N LEU A 217 5.85 3.83 -13.29
CA LEU A 217 5.62 2.69 -12.43
C LEU A 217 6.62 2.71 -11.27
N ILE A 218 6.16 2.45 -10.04
CA ILE A 218 7.02 2.41 -8.85
C ILE A 218 7.82 1.10 -8.80
N ASN A 219 7.14 -0.02 -9.08
CA ASN A 219 7.72 -1.35 -9.00
C ASN A 219 7.07 -2.26 -10.04
N GLU A 220 7.88 -2.96 -10.83
CA GLU A 220 7.42 -3.91 -11.84
C GLU A 220 6.62 -5.09 -11.26
N LEU A 221 6.84 -5.41 -9.97
CA LEU A 221 6.07 -6.44 -9.28
C LEU A 221 4.62 -6.04 -9.01
N ASN A 222 4.33 -4.74 -8.97
CA ASN A 222 2.99 -4.21 -8.71
C ASN A 222 2.58 -3.18 -9.77
N PRO A 223 1.90 -3.60 -10.84
CA PRO A 223 1.51 -2.75 -11.97
C PRO A 223 0.38 -1.76 -11.64
N LEU A 224 -0.06 -1.67 -10.38
CA LEU A 224 -1.11 -0.75 -9.94
C LEU A 224 -0.56 0.52 -9.27
N ASN A 225 0.72 0.54 -8.89
CA ASN A 225 1.32 1.66 -8.17
C ASN A 225 2.19 2.51 -9.07
N TYR A 226 1.79 3.77 -9.23
CA TYR A 226 2.50 4.75 -10.05
C TYR A 226 2.91 5.96 -9.22
N MET A 227 3.93 6.68 -9.67
CA MET A 227 4.37 7.94 -9.08
C MET A 227 4.57 9.00 -10.17
N ILE A 228 4.42 10.26 -9.77
CA ILE A 228 4.88 11.39 -10.57
C ILE A 228 6.30 11.73 -10.13
N GLN A 229 7.26 11.46 -10.99
CA GLN A 229 8.64 11.87 -10.78
C GLN A 229 8.78 13.35 -11.13
N ALA A 230 9.03 14.19 -10.12
CA ALA A 230 9.21 15.62 -10.26
C ALA A 230 10.10 16.16 -9.15
N ASN A 231 10.79 17.30 -9.42
CA ASN A 231 11.55 17.98 -8.39
C ASN A 231 10.64 18.97 -7.65
N LEU A 232 10.11 18.55 -6.51
CA LEU A 232 9.24 19.35 -5.66
C LEU A 232 10.09 20.20 -4.71
N LYS A 233 9.75 21.49 -4.60
CA LYS A 233 10.43 22.41 -3.68
C LYS A 233 9.63 22.56 -2.39
N PRO A 234 10.29 22.66 -1.23
CA PRO A 234 9.63 22.95 0.04
C PRO A 234 8.82 24.25 -0.02
N GLU A 235 7.75 24.34 0.78
CA GLU A 235 6.85 25.49 0.96
C GLU A 235 6.02 25.87 -0.26
N GLU A 236 6.29 25.31 -1.41
CA GLU A 236 5.63 25.65 -2.67
C GLU A 236 4.29 24.93 -2.82
N GLN A 237 3.38 25.58 -3.54
CA GLN A 237 2.09 24.99 -3.92
C GLN A 237 2.14 24.46 -5.35
N TYR A 238 1.52 23.31 -5.55
CA TYR A 238 1.47 22.63 -6.82
C TYR A 238 0.04 22.30 -7.22
N ARG A 239 -0.20 22.22 -8.53
CA ARG A 239 -1.38 21.58 -9.10
C ARG A 239 -0.96 20.56 -10.15
N LEU A 240 -1.49 19.36 -10.02
CA LEU A 240 -1.32 18.28 -10.97
C LEU A 240 -2.62 18.11 -11.74
N HIS A 241 -2.57 18.28 -13.05
CA HIS A 241 -3.70 18.17 -13.92
C HIS A 241 -3.51 16.99 -14.88
N PHE A 242 -4.52 16.16 -15.00
CA PHE A 242 -4.65 15.12 -16.00
C PHE A 242 -5.74 15.56 -16.98
N ASP A 243 -5.43 15.62 -18.26
CA ASP A 243 -6.44 15.79 -19.30
C ASP A 243 -7.28 14.50 -19.41
N SER A 244 -8.45 14.59 -20.02
CA SER A 244 -9.27 13.40 -20.31
C SER A 244 -8.48 12.43 -21.20
N ALA A 245 -8.55 11.14 -20.91
CA ALA A 245 -7.81 10.07 -21.59
C ALA A 245 -6.27 10.21 -21.54
N ALA A 246 -5.72 10.91 -20.54
CA ALA A 246 -4.27 10.96 -20.30
C ALA A 246 -3.72 9.58 -19.91
N VAL A 247 -4.52 8.78 -19.21
CA VAL A 247 -4.20 7.42 -18.75
C VAL A 247 -5.32 6.48 -19.15
N CYS A 248 -4.97 5.36 -19.77
CA CYS A 248 -5.91 4.32 -20.16
C CYS A 248 -5.46 2.96 -19.59
N ASN A 249 -6.38 2.22 -18.96
CA ASN A 249 -6.08 0.89 -18.44
C ASN A 249 -6.13 -0.18 -19.54
N VAL A 250 -5.75 -1.41 -19.18
CA VAL A 250 -5.73 -2.57 -20.11
C VAL A 250 -7.12 -2.96 -20.65
N TYR A 251 -8.20 -2.43 -20.08
CA TYR A 251 -9.59 -2.67 -20.50
C TYR A 251 -10.15 -1.54 -21.38
N GLY A 252 -9.32 -0.57 -21.76
CA GLY A 252 -9.74 0.58 -22.57
C GLY A 252 -10.50 1.66 -21.77
N VAL A 253 -10.55 1.55 -20.43
CA VAL A 253 -11.17 2.57 -19.57
C VAL A 253 -10.16 3.69 -19.34
N ALA A 254 -10.55 4.90 -19.68
CA ALA A 254 -9.72 6.09 -19.55
C ALA A 254 -10.16 6.98 -18.37
N ASN A 255 -9.27 7.85 -17.90
CA ASN A 255 -9.59 8.86 -16.90
C ASN A 255 -10.36 10.04 -17.50
N ASP A 256 -11.21 10.66 -16.70
CA ASP A 256 -11.73 12.01 -16.96
C ASP A 256 -10.71 13.07 -16.56
N SER A 257 -10.92 14.31 -17.04
CA SER A 257 -10.08 15.44 -16.65
C SER A 257 -10.19 15.68 -15.14
N VAL A 258 -9.06 15.66 -14.44
CA VAL A 258 -8.99 15.84 -12.99
C VAL A 258 -7.81 16.71 -12.59
N THR A 259 -8.00 17.50 -11.53
CA THR A 259 -6.95 18.38 -11.00
C THR A 259 -6.81 18.18 -9.50
N TYR A 260 -5.58 17.93 -9.06
CA TYR A 260 -5.21 17.85 -7.64
C TYR A 260 -4.35 19.04 -7.27
N LYS A 261 -4.58 19.61 -6.09
CA LYS A 261 -3.78 20.69 -5.52
C LYS A 261 -3.16 20.19 -4.22
N PHE A 262 -1.89 20.50 -4.00
CA PHE A 262 -1.19 20.14 -2.79
C PHE A 262 -0.08 21.14 -2.50
N LYS A 263 0.37 21.13 -1.24
CA LYS A 263 1.46 21.96 -0.77
C LYS A 263 2.57 21.05 -0.21
N VAL A 264 3.83 21.37 -0.50
CA VAL A 264 4.97 20.72 0.15
C VAL A 264 5.27 21.42 1.47
N LYS A 265 5.51 20.64 2.52
CA LYS A 265 5.84 21.17 3.84
C LYS A 265 7.14 21.95 3.84
N SER A 266 7.30 22.83 4.82
CA SER A 266 8.56 23.56 5.08
C SER A 266 9.63 22.63 5.63
N LEU A 267 10.89 22.90 5.35
CA LEU A 267 12.03 22.21 5.96
C LEU A 267 12.06 22.40 7.49
N ASP A 268 11.52 23.52 7.98
CA ASP A 268 11.44 23.81 9.42
C ASP A 268 10.53 22.85 10.18
N GLU A 269 9.70 22.08 9.47
CA GLU A 269 8.83 21.07 10.09
C GLU A 269 9.58 19.77 10.45
N TYR A 270 10.80 19.61 9.99
CA TYR A 270 11.63 18.42 10.17
C TYR A 270 12.78 18.65 11.12
N GLY A 271 13.35 17.56 11.60
CA GLY A 271 14.63 17.54 12.28
C GLY A 271 15.60 16.59 11.59
N TYR A 272 16.77 16.41 12.16
CA TYR A 272 17.77 15.47 11.68
C TYR A 272 18.45 14.74 12.83
N VAL A 273 19.05 13.59 12.53
CA VAL A 273 19.89 12.80 13.44
C VAL A 273 21.18 12.46 12.73
N ILE A 274 22.30 12.72 13.41
CA ILE A 274 23.63 12.29 12.99
C ILE A 274 24.14 11.32 14.04
N LEU A 275 24.58 10.14 13.61
CA LEU A 275 25.18 9.13 14.46
C LEU A 275 26.63 8.92 14.03
N HIS A 276 27.57 9.13 14.97
CA HIS A 276 28.97 8.74 14.79
C HIS A 276 29.14 7.34 15.37
N VAL A 277 29.46 6.38 14.50
CA VAL A 277 29.53 4.96 14.86
C VAL A 277 30.96 4.42 14.66
N ASN A 278 31.39 3.51 15.52
CA ASN A 278 32.70 2.88 15.44
C ASN A 278 32.65 1.51 14.71
N SER A 279 31.69 1.38 13.78
CA SER A 279 31.57 0.18 12.97
C SER A 279 32.38 0.27 11.71
N GLY A 280 33.14 -0.23 11.09
CA GLY A 280 33.67 -0.06 9.72
C GLY A 280 32.60 0.33 8.70
N ASP A 281 33.01 0.64 7.49
CA ASP A 281 32.11 1.12 6.41
C ASP A 281 31.18 0.02 5.84
N SER A 282 31.42 -1.25 6.18
CA SER A 282 30.55 -2.37 5.79
C SER A 282 29.35 -2.51 6.74
N ALA A 283 28.64 -1.40 6.98
CA ALA A 283 27.47 -1.40 7.86
C ALA A 283 26.44 -0.39 7.36
N PHE A 284 25.20 -0.62 7.75
CA PHE A 284 24.12 0.34 7.59
C PHE A 284 23.34 0.52 8.89
N VAL A 285 22.69 1.65 9.03
CA VAL A 285 21.81 1.95 10.15
C VAL A 285 20.39 2.12 9.68
N GLU A 286 19.48 1.49 10.38
CA GLU A 286 18.04 1.66 10.20
C GLU A 286 17.44 2.42 11.37
N LEU A 287 16.67 3.47 11.08
CA LEU A 287 15.77 4.09 12.03
C LEU A 287 14.43 3.36 12.03
N LEU A 288 13.98 3.03 13.22
CA LEU A 288 12.78 2.21 13.46
C LEU A 288 11.73 3.04 14.21
N ASP A 289 10.46 2.69 14.00
CA ASP A 289 9.35 3.12 14.85
C ASP A 289 9.23 2.24 16.13
N ALA A 290 8.22 2.53 16.96
CA ALA A 290 7.93 1.75 18.17
C ALA A 290 7.49 0.30 17.90
N ASN A 291 7.15 -0.05 16.67
CA ASN A 291 6.75 -1.40 16.24
C ASN A 291 7.88 -2.16 15.53
N GLU A 292 9.10 -1.59 15.51
CA GLU A 292 10.26 -2.08 14.76
C GLU A 292 10.09 -2.03 13.22
N ASN A 293 9.20 -1.21 12.70
CA ASN A 293 9.16 -0.96 11.26
C ASN A 293 10.28 -0.03 10.86
N VAL A 294 10.95 -0.35 9.77
CA VAL A 294 12.03 0.49 9.21
C VAL A 294 11.41 1.74 8.57
N ILE A 295 11.80 2.91 9.09
CA ILE A 295 11.37 4.21 8.60
C ILE A 295 12.39 4.81 7.63
N ARG A 296 13.68 4.66 7.94
CA ARG A 296 14.82 5.10 7.13
C ARG A 296 15.94 4.09 7.21
N HIS A 297 16.70 4.03 6.13
CA HIS A 297 17.87 3.16 5.98
C HIS A 297 18.99 3.99 5.32
N GLU A 298 20.17 4.01 5.93
CA GLU A 298 21.33 4.74 5.41
C GLU A 298 22.62 3.96 5.71
N ARG A 299 23.55 3.93 4.73
CA ARG A 299 24.87 3.32 4.92
C ARG A 299 25.78 4.19 5.81
N VAL A 300 26.64 3.52 6.55
CA VAL A 300 27.74 4.18 7.26
C VAL A 300 28.77 4.62 6.23
N THR A 301 29.14 5.90 6.31
CA THR A 301 30.20 6.49 5.47
C THR A 301 31.16 7.24 6.37
N ASP A 302 32.44 6.91 6.34
CA ASP A 302 33.46 7.50 7.21
C ASP A 302 33.08 7.49 8.70
N GLY A 303 32.51 6.39 9.18
CA GLY A 303 32.03 6.24 10.56
C GLY A 303 30.84 7.11 10.93
N THR A 304 30.14 7.69 9.97
CA THR A 304 29.03 8.62 10.22
C THR A 304 27.80 8.22 9.40
N VAL A 305 26.62 8.33 10.01
CA VAL A 305 25.32 8.17 9.37
C VAL A 305 24.48 9.42 9.60
N ARG A 306 23.85 9.95 8.54
CA ARG A 306 23.06 11.16 8.59
C ARG A 306 21.64 10.93 8.08
N PHE A 307 20.66 11.14 8.94
CA PHE A 307 19.25 11.10 8.61
C PHE A 307 18.67 12.51 8.59
N GLU A 308 18.36 13.00 7.41
CA GLU A 308 17.76 14.32 7.22
C GLU A 308 16.25 14.24 7.00
N ASN A 309 15.57 15.37 7.19
CA ASN A 309 14.12 15.53 6.96
C ASN A 309 13.28 14.49 7.71
N LEU A 310 13.64 14.24 8.97
CA LEU A 310 12.89 13.37 9.84
C LEU A 310 11.67 14.09 10.42
N ILE A 311 10.52 13.44 10.36
CA ILE A 311 9.31 13.91 11.01
C ILE A 311 9.51 13.89 12.53
N PRO A 312 9.07 14.91 13.30
CA PRO A 312 9.18 14.91 14.75
C PRO A 312 8.52 13.69 15.37
N ALA A 313 9.33 12.81 15.94
CA ALA A 313 8.91 11.56 16.57
C ALA A 313 10.02 10.99 17.44
N GLU A 314 9.74 9.90 18.15
CA GLU A 314 10.73 9.06 18.82
C GLU A 314 11.14 7.94 17.87
N TYR A 315 12.45 7.84 17.63
CA TYR A 315 13.04 6.81 16.78
C TYR A 315 13.88 5.87 17.60
N TYR A 316 14.03 4.67 17.10
CA TYR A 316 15.01 3.68 17.56
C TYR A 316 15.98 3.44 16.44
N ALA A 317 17.23 3.07 16.76
CA ALA A 317 18.19 2.75 15.74
C ALA A 317 18.75 1.34 15.93
N ARG A 318 18.93 0.63 14.83
CA ARG A 318 19.74 -0.59 14.78
C ARG A 318 20.77 -0.48 13.67
N LEU A 319 21.96 -0.99 13.95
CA LEU A 319 23.06 -1.10 13.00
C LEU A 319 23.19 -2.57 12.63
N VAL A 320 23.38 -2.83 11.35
CA VAL A 320 23.64 -4.17 10.79
C VAL A 320 25.00 -4.16 10.13
N ILE A 321 25.83 -5.15 10.46
CA ILE A 321 27.10 -5.36 9.76
C ILE A 321 26.81 -6.14 8.48
N ASP A 322 26.81 -5.42 7.35
CA ASP A 322 26.50 -5.94 6.02
C ASP A 322 27.76 -6.55 5.40
N THR A 323 27.96 -7.84 5.59
CA THR A 323 29.18 -8.54 5.17
C THR A 323 29.25 -8.77 3.67
N ASN A 324 28.11 -8.83 3.00
CA ASN A 324 28.02 -9.10 1.56
C ASN A 324 27.64 -7.88 0.70
N GLY A 325 27.34 -6.74 1.33
CA GLY A 325 27.08 -5.46 0.67
C GLY A 325 25.71 -5.39 -0.03
N ASN A 326 24.73 -6.18 0.42
CA ASN A 326 23.42 -6.24 -0.23
C ASN A 326 22.35 -5.30 0.37
N ASP A 327 22.69 -4.48 1.36
CA ASP A 327 21.82 -3.53 2.08
C ASP A 327 20.63 -4.18 2.80
N ARG A 328 20.78 -5.45 3.18
CA ARG A 328 19.77 -6.23 3.89
C ARG A 328 20.42 -7.07 4.98
N TRP A 329 19.70 -7.29 6.06
CA TRP A 329 20.13 -8.25 7.06
C TRP A 329 19.94 -9.67 6.57
N ASP A 330 21.00 -10.47 6.61
CA ASP A 330 20.99 -11.87 6.23
C ASP A 330 20.96 -12.79 7.45
N ALA A 331 20.01 -13.73 7.42
CA ALA A 331 19.91 -14.79 8.40
C ALA A 331 21.06 -15.79 8.21
N GLY A 332 21.42 -16.45 9.31
CA GLY A 332 22.35 -17.57 9.25
C GLY A 332 21.79 -18.73 8.42
N ASN A 333 22.68 -19.52 7.85
CA ASN A 333 22.35 -20.75 7.14
C ASN A 333 23.10 -21.92 7.79
N TYR A 334 22.37 -22.84 8.42
CA TYR A 334 22.96 -23.97 9.11
C TYR A 334 23.69 -24.94 8.15
N ALA A 335 23.12 -25.18 6.97
CA ALA A 335 23.70 -26.09 5.98
C ALA A 335 25.02 -25.54 5.39
N GLU A 336 25.15 -24.23 5.29
CA GLU A 336 26.35 -23.52 4.81
C GLU A 336 27.32 -23.15 5.95
N HIS A 337 27.00 -23.48 7.21
CA HIS A 337 27.72 -23.05 8.41
C HIS A 337 27.91 -21.53 8.52
N ARG A 338 26.97 -20.76 7.92
CA ARG A 338 27.02 -19.31 7.90
C ARG A 338 26.28 -18.73 9.12
N GLN A 339 26.96 -17.89 9.88
CA GLN A 339 26.35 -17.16 10.98
C GLN A 339 25.44 -16.03 10.44
N PRO A 340 24.38 -15.63 11.18
CA PRO A 340 23.61 -14.45 10.83
C PRO A 340 24.49 -13.20 10.95
N GLU A 341 24.19 -12.18 10.17
CA GLU A 341 24.84 -10.88 10.29
C GLU A 341 24.57 -10.26 11.67
N GLU A 342 25.59 -9.56 12.20
CA GLU A 342 25.52 -8.96 13.52
C GLU A 342 24.63 -7.73 13.51
N VAL A 343 23.75 -7.64 14.54
CA VAL A 343 22.80 -6.55 14.70
C VAL A 343 23.02 -5.90 16.07
N TYR A 344 23.27 -4.61 16.05
CA TYR A 344 23.47 -3.78 17.24
C TYR A 344 22.31 -2.80 17.39
N TYR A 345 21.84 -2.56 18.61
CA TYR A 345 20.78 -1.58 18.89
C TYR A 345 21.34 -0.39 19.67
N TYR A 346 20.92 0.81 19.28
CA TYR A 346 21.21 2.01 20.05
C TYR A 346 20.39 1.98 21.35
N PRO A 347 21.05 1.92 22.52
CA PRO A 347 20.35 1.61 23.79
C PRO A 347 19.58 2.82 24.37
N TYR A 348 19.84 4.04 23.88
CA TYR A 348 19.33 5.29 24.46
C TYR A 348 18.22 5.88 23.59
N ALA A 349 17.05 5.24 23.57
CA ALA A 349 15.92 5.66 22.70
C ALA A 349 15.45 7.10 22.97
N ASP A 350 15.53 7.58 24.21
CA ASP A 350 15.22 8.96 24.62
C ASP A 350 16.10 10.01 23.93
N LYS A 351 17.31 9.61 23.54
CA LYS A 351 18.25 10.47 22.81
C LYS A 351 17.95 10.58 21.31
N LEU A 352 17.10 9.73 20.74
CA LEU A 352 16.71 9.80 19.33
C LEU A 352 15.33 10.43 19.13
N ARG A 353 14.88 11.21 20.11
CA ARG A 353 13.67 12.01 19.96
C ARG A 353 13.94 13.24 19.10
N VAL A 354 13.35 13.25 17.90
CA VAL A 354 13.45 14.33 16.93
C VAL A 354 12.37 15.39 17.19
N ARG A 355 12.75 16.67 17.11
CA ARG A 355 11.85 17.83 17.21
C ARG A 355 11.96 18.69 15.94
N LYS A 356 10.94 19.52 15.71
CA LYS A 356 10.95 20.50 14.60
C LYS A 356 12.16 21.42 14.67
N SER A 357 12.76 21.71 13.53
CA SER A 357 13.90 22.61 13.36
C SER A 357 15.10 22.28 14.26
N TRP A 358 15.21 21.03 14.70
CA TRP A 358 16.26 20.63 15.63
C TRP A 358 17.02 19.39 15.16
N GLY A 359 18.34 19.46 15.28
CA GLY A 359 19.25 18.36 15.00
C GLY A 359 19.75 17.68 16.26
N ARG A 360 19.98 16.40 16.15
CA ARG A 360 20.65 15.58 17.15
C ARG A 360 21.90 14.99 16.56
N GLU A 361 23.01 15.09 17.31
CA GLU A 361 24.28 14.48 16.99
C GLU A 361 24.72 13.65 18.19
N GLU A 362 24.91 12.34 17.96
CA GLU A 362 25.19 11.37 19.03
C GLU A 362 26.34 10.46 18.60
N THR A 363 27.18 10.09 19.56
CA THR A 363 28.23 9.09 19.37
C THR A 363 27.71 7.73 19.84
N TRP A 364 27.88 6.73 19.01
CA TRP A 364 27.43 5.38 19.28
C TRP A 364 28.60 4.40 19.17
N ASP A 365 29.12 4.00 20.34
CA ASP A 365 30.02 2.85 20.42
C ASP A 365 29.18 1.59 20.50
N ILE A 366 29.17 0.81 19.41
CA ILE A 366 28.37 -0.41 19.28
C ILE A 366 28.81 -1.50 20.26
N TYR A 367 30.03 -1.45 20.78
CA TYR A 367 30.61 -2.42 21.70
C TYR A 367 30.50 -2.02 23.18
N ALA A 368 30.09 -0.79 23.50
CA ALA A 368 30.02 -0.27 24.86
C ALA A 368 29.04 -1.04 25.76
N THR A 369 28.01 -1.62 25.16
CA THR A 369 26.96 -2.38 25.85
C THR A 369 26.90 -3.80 25.28
N PRO A 370 26.82 -4.85 26.13
CA PRO A 370 26.65 -6.23 25.64
C PRO A 370 25.41 -6.39 24.77
N LEU A 371 25.48 -7.16 23.70
CA LEU A 371 24.42 -7.35 22.69
C LEU A 371 23.03 -7.68 23.31
N ASN A 372 23.01 -8.51 24.34
CA ASN A 372 21.78 -8.91 25.02
C ASN A 372 21.11 -7.79 25.84
N HIS A 373 21.79 -6.68 26.08
CA HIS A 373 21.30 -5.51 26.83
C HIS A 373 21.08 -4.28 25.95
N GLN A 374 21.43 -4.32 24.65
CA GLN A 374 21.34 -3.17 23.76
C GLN A 374 19.89 -2.86 23.33
N LYS A 375 19.09 -3.91 23.04
CA LYS A 375 17.74 -3.69 22.52
C LYS A 375 16.86 -3.02 23.57
N PRO A 376 16.31 -1.81 23.29
CA PRO A 376 15.44 -1.10 24.21
C PRO A 376 14.19 -1.92 24.57
N ASP A 377 13.84 -1.94 25.86
CA ASP A 377 12.71 -2.73 26.38
C ASP A 377 11.38 -2.38 25.70
N ARG A 378 11.23 -1.13 25.26
CA ARG A 378 9.98 -0.65 24.63
C ARG A 378 9.67 -1.35 23.31
N ILE A 379 10.69 -1.70 22.51
CA ILE A 379 10.57 -2.41 21.23
C ILE A 379 10.82 -3.90 21.33
N ARG A 380 11.06 -4.43 22.53
CA ARG A 380 11.28 -5.86 22.76
C ARG A 380 9.94 -6.61 22.69
N LYS A 381 9.75 -7.45 21.66
CA LYS A 381 8.49 -8.20 21.43
C LYS A 381 8.21 -9.27 22.50
N ASN A 382 9.23 -9.99 22.94
CA ASN A 382 9.12 -11.05 23.93
C ASN A 382 9.59 -10.55 25.31
N LYS A 383 8.79 -9.69 25.95
CA LYS A 383 9.05 -9.31 27.34
C LYS A 383 8.72 -10.52 28.22
N PRO A 384 9.65 -11.02 29.05
CA PRO A 384 9.27 -11.97 30.08
C PRO A 384 8.17 -11.32 30.94
N GLU A 385 7.05 -12.01 31.12
CA GLU A 385 6.03 -11.56 32.07
C GLU A 385 6.72 -11.30 33.38
N ARG A 386 6.84 -10.03 33.79
CA ARG A 386 7.23 -9.71 35.16
C ARG A 386 6.12 -10.29 36.03
N ARG A 387 6.37 -11.41 36.71
CA ARG A 387 5.60 -11.78 37.89
C ARG A 387 5.75 -10.60 38.84
N ARG A 388 4.77 -9.69 38.85
CA ARG A 388 4.64 -8.73 39.93
C ARG A 388 4.37 -9.54 41.19
N ASP A 389 5.34 -9.60 42.08
CA ASP A 389 5.13 -10.17 43.38
C ASP A 389 3.90 -9.47 44.00
N SER A 390 3.09 -10.25 44.69
CA SER A 390 1.85 -9.79 45.34
C SER A 390 2.09 -8.65 46.33
N LEU A 391 3.32 -8.44 46.76
CA LEU A 391 3.78 -7.35 47.63
C LEU A 391 3.89 -6.01 46.86
N GLU A 392 4.45 -5.98 45.63
CA GLU A 392 4.51 -4.75 44.81
C GLU A 392 3.12 -4.26 44.38
N ARG A 393 2.15 -5.17 44.22
CA ARG A 393 0.73 -4.78 43.96
C ARG A 393 0.06 -4.12 45.15
N ARG A 394 0.53 -4.37 46.38
CA ARG A 394 0.00 -3.69 47.59
C ARG A 394 0.59 -2.30 47.77
N GLU A 395 1.88 -2.12 47.46
CA GLU A 395 2.54 -0.81 47.59
C GLU A 395 2.07 0.19 46.53
N THR A 396 1.84 -0.23 45.28
CA THR A 396 1.28 0.67 44.26
C THR A 396 -0.20 1.02 44.50
N LYS A 397 -0.99 0.12 45.08
CA LYS A 397 -2.38 0.47 45.46
C LYS A 397 -2.45 1.43 46.62
N ASN A 398 -1.53 1.34 47.58
CA ASN A 398 -1.49 2.28 48.71
C ASN A 398 -0.94 3.66 48.29
N ALA A 399 -0.07 3.74 47.26
CA ALA A 399 0.42 5.02 46.73
C ALA A 399 -0.65 5.74 45.88
N ASP A 400 -1.46 5.00 45.11
CA ASP A 400 -2.55 5.56 44.34
C ASP A 400 -3.73 6.04 45.23
N ASP A 401 -3.96 5.33 46.35
CA ASP A 401 -5.00 5.70 47.33
C ASP A 401 -4.59 6.90 48.22
N GLU A 402 -3.29 7.20 48.43
CA GLU A 402 -2.81 8.37 49.18
C GLU A 402 -2.77 9.66 48.30
N GLU A 403 -2.64 9.56 46.95
CA GLU A 403 -2.73 10.73 46.07
C GLU A 403 -4.17 11.22 45.83
N ASP A 404 -5.18 10.32 45.97
CA ASP A 404 -6.59 10.70 45.82
C ASP A 404 -7.21 11.37 47.07
N GLU A 405 -6.60 11.26 48.23
CA GLU A 405 -7.13 11.87 49.47
C GLU A 405 -6.70 13.34 49.67
N PHE A 406 -5.74 13.87 48.89
CA PHE A 406 -5.30 15.27 49.01
C PHE A 406 -5.86 16.20 47.90
N GLY A 407 -6.71 15.73 46.99
CA GLY A 407 -7.19 16.44 45.78
C GLY A 407 -8.68 16.83 45.75
N SER A 408 -9.50 16.46 46.75
CA SER A 408 -10.96 16.73 46.67
C SER A 408 -11.50 17.67 47.68
N ASN A 409 -11.12 18.95 47.60
CA ASN A 409 -11.91 20.07 48.16
C ASN A 409 -11.73 21.32 47.32
N ALA A 410 -12.47 21.43 46.24
CA ALA A 410 -13.01 22.70 45.75
C ALA A 410 -13.89 22.52 44.49
N PHE A 411 -15.11 22.96 44.66
CA PHE A 411 -16.10 23.34 43.65
C PHE A 411 -16.87 22.27 42.89
N GLY A 412 -18.09 22.16 43.37
CA GLY A 412 -19.19 21.43 42.81
C GLY A 412 -19.79 22.04 41.53
N ARG A 413 -20.55 21.27 40.92
CA ARG A 413 -21.90 21.40 40.35
C ARG A 413 -22.10 20.54 39.10
N ASN A 414 -23.00 19.60 39.27
CA ASN A 414 -24.15 19.24 38.44
C ASN A 414 -23.94 19.26 36.91
N THR A 415 -24.32 18.23 36.19
CA THR A 415 -25.66 17.65 36.02
C THR A 415 -25.65 16.43 35.09
N TYR A 416 -26.48 15.44 35.44
CA TYR A 416 -27.37 14.58 34.66
C TYR A 416 -26.83 13.73 33.52
N SER A 417 -26.90 12.41 33.72
CA SER A 417 -27.93 11.47 33.24
C SER A 417 -27.67 10.97 31.83
N GLY A 418 -27.61 9.70 31.57
CA GLY A 418 -28.42 8.58 31.82
C GLY A 418 -27.96 7.37 31.01
N ASN A 419 -27.84 6.35 31.72
CA ASN A 419 -28.33 4.99 31.52
C ASN A 419 -28.84 4.53 30.14
N LYS A 420 -28.29 3.42 29.61
CA LYS A 420 -29.02 2.14 29.56
C LYS A 420 -28.19 1.03 28.90
N TYR A 421 -27.78 0.10 29.72
CA TYR A 421 -27.54 -1.29 29.37
C TYR A 421 -28.83 -1.93 28.87
N ARG A 422 -28.72 -2.81 27.89
CA ARG A 422 -29.69 -3.89 27.69
C ARG A 422 -28.98 -5.13 27.18
N ASP A 423 -28.90 -6.09 28.08
CA ASP A 423 -28.66 -7.51 27.82
C ASP A 423 -29.67 -8.06 26.82
N TYR A 424 -29.21 -8.94 25.95
CA TYR A 424 -30.02 -10.06 25.47
C TYR A 424 -29.19 -11.35 25.48
N GLN A 425 -29.46 -12.14 26.49
CA GLN A 425 -29.24 -13.57 26.46
C GLN A 425 -30.47 -14.29 25.90
N ASN A 426 -30.19 -15.40 25.25
CA ASN A 426 -30.98 -16.62 25.10
C ASN A 426 -32.09 -16.70 24.06
N GLY A 427 -32.01 -17.81 23.31
CA GLY A 427 -33.15 -18.50 22.74
C GLY A 427 -32.83 -19.49 21.64
N ALA A 428 -32.56 -20.70 22.06
CA ALA A 428 -32.55 -21.91 21.22
C ALA A 428 -33.85 -22.14 20.45
N ARG A 429 -33.73 -22.52 19.20
CA ARG A 429 -34.31 -23.74 18.58
C ARG A 429 -33.84 -23.86 17.15
#